data_1fc067c1844f1f14230cea450c46033d
#
_entry.id   1fc067c1844f1f14230cea450c46033d
#
_cell.length_a   1.000
_cell.length_b   1.000
_cell.length_c   1.000
_cell.angle_alpha   90.00
_cell.angle_beta   90.00
_cell.angle_gamma   90.00
#
_symmetry.space_group_name_H-M   'P 1'
#
loop_
_entity.id
_entity.type
_entity.pdbx_description
1 polymer ?
#
loop_
_entity_poly.entity_id
_entity_poly.type
_entity_poly.pdbx_seq_one_letter_code
_entity_poly.pdbx_strand_id
1 'polypeptide(L)' 'MDINLSTEDLQFRDEVRSFFEENKIKQGEDYFAWREGWFKKAREKGGWDVPKWPAKFGGPGWTPTQHYIWE' A
#
# COMPACT_ATOMS: atom_id res chain seq x y z
N MET A 1 2.39 -13.37 -19.15
CA MET A 1 2.48 -14.36 -18.05
C MET A 1 1.18 -14.34 -17.27
N ASP A 2 0.53 -15.46 -17.22
CA ASP A 2 -0.73 -15.54 -16.49
C ASP A 2 -0.44 -15.71 -15.00
N ILE A 3 -0.76 -14.70 -14.23
CA ILE A 3 -0.63 -14.77 -12.79
C ILE A 3 -1.98 -15.15 -12.21
N ASN A 4 -2.07 -16.35 -11.67
CA ASN A 4 -3.27 -16.80 -10.99
C ASN A 4 -3.25 -16.26 -9.56
N LEU A 5 -4.00 -15.20 -9.34
CA LEU A 5 -4.12 -14.61 -8.02
C LEU A 5 -5.14 -15.38 -7.20
N SER A 6 -4.82 -15.67 -5.96
CA SER A 6 -5.76 -16.27 -5.02
C SER A 6 -6.86 -15.27 -4.65
N THR A 7 -7.93 -15.75 -4.00
CA THR A 7 -8.97 -14.87 -3.51
C THR A 7 -8.40 -13.82 -2.55
N GLU A 8 -7.45 -14.23 -1.71
CA GLU A 8 -6.78 -13.32 -0.78
C GLU A 8 -5.99 -12.25 -1.51
N ASP A 9 -5.30 -12.63 -2.59
CA ASP A 9 -4.53 -11.69 -3.39
C ASP A 9 -5.45 -10.68 -4.10
N LEU A 10 -6.60 -11.14 -4.58
CA LEU A 10 -7.58 -10.26 -5.21
C LEU A 10 -8.17 -9.27 -4.20
N GLN A 11 -8.44 -9.72 -2.98
CA GLN A 11 -8.89 -8.85 -1.90
C GLN A 11 -7.82 -7.82 -1.54
N PHE A 12 -6.57 -8.23 -1.48
CA PHE A 12 -5.46 -7.32 -1.23
C PHE A 12 -5.33 -6.27 -2.33
N ARG A 13 -5.47 -6.70 -3.59
CA ARG A 13 -5.44 -5.77 -4.73
C ARG A 13 -6.53 -4.71 -4.61
N ASP A 14 -7.75 -5.13 -4.26
CA ASP A 14 -8.86 -4.20 -4.11
C ASP A 14 -8.62 -3.25 -2.94
N GLU A 15 -8.05 -3.73 -1.86
CA GLU A 15 -7.70 -2.91 -0.71
C GLU A 15 -6.65 -1.86 -1.07
N VAL A 16 -5.62 -2.25 -1.83
CA VAL A 16 -4.59 -1.32 -2.31
C VAL A 16 -5.20 -0.24 -3.20
N ARG A 17 -6.06 -0.64 -4.14
CA ARG A 17 -6.73 0.31 -5.03
C ARG A 17 -7.60 1.29 -4.26
N SER A 18 -8.36 0.81 -3.29
CA SER A 18 -9.20 1.66 -2.45
C SER A 18 -8.35 2.64 -1.64
N PHE A 19 -7.23 2.18 -1.12
CA PHE A 19 -6.31 3.05 -0.38
C PHE A 19 -5.80 4.19 -1.25
N PHE A 20 -5.37 3.89 -2.47
CA PHE A 20 -4.88 4.93 -3.38
C PHE A 20 -5.99 5.90 -3.78
N GLU A 21 -7.20 5.41 -4.03
CA GLU A 21 -8.33 6.27 -4.38
C GLU A 21 -8.75 7.20 -3.23
N GLU A 22 -8.78 6.67 -2.01
CA GLU A 22 -9.17 7.43 -0.82
C GLU A 22 -8.13 8.47 -0.43
N ASN A 23 -6.86 8.21 -0.74
CA ASN A 23 -5.74 9.05 -0.31
C ASN A 23 -5.05 9.77 -1.46
N LYS A 24 -5.75 9.92 -2.57
CA LYS A 24 -5.26 10.61 -3.75
C LYS A 24 -5.11 12.11 -3.47
N ILE A 25 -4.01 12.69 -3.93
CA ILE A 25 -3.82 14.14 -3.78
C ILE A 25 -4.86 14.88 -4.63
N LYS A 26 -5.46 15.90 -4.03
CA LYS A 26 -6.46 16.74 -4.71
C LYS A 26 -5.79 17.98 -5.28
N GLN A 27 -6.40 18.52 -6.33
CA GLN A 27 -5.91 19.75 -6.93
C GLN A 27 -5.90 20.87 -5.89
N GLY A 28 -4.77 21.57 -5.80
CA GLY A 28 -4.63 22.67 -4.85
C GLY A 28 -4.13 22.26 -3.46
N GLU A 29 -3.96 20.96 -3.19
CA GLU A 29 -3.41 20.52 -1.93
C GLU A 29 -1.89 20.72 -1.89
N ASP A 30 -1.36 21.03 -0.68
CA ASP A 30 0.07 21.07 -0.47
C ASP A 30 0.62 19.65 -0.52
N TYR A 31 1.53 19.39 -1.43
CA TYR A 31 2.12 18.07 -1.63
C TYR A 31 2.77 17.53 -0.34
N PHE A 32 3.52 18.38 0.38
CA PHE A 32 4.23 17.91 1.57
C PHE A 32 3.27 17.56 2.71
N ALA A 33 2.21 18.35 2.90
CA ALA A 33 1.20 18.04 3.90
C ALA A 33 0.45 16.76 3.55
N TRP A 34 0.07 16.61 2.26
CA TRP A 34 -0.57 15.40 1.78
C TRP A 34 0.32 14.17 1.99
N ARG A 35 1.60 14.30 1.65
CA ARG A 35 2.57 13.20 1.77
C ARG A 35 2.70 12.71 3.21
N GLU A 36 2.80 13.62 4.16
CA GLU A 36 2.89 13.26 5.58
C GLU A 36 1.65 12.49 6.03
N GLY A 37 0.48 12.95 5.66
CA GLY A 37 -0.77 12.27 5.97
C GLY A 37 -0.84 10.89 5.30
N TRP A 38 -0.38 10.78 4.06
CA TRP A 38 -0.35 9.53 3.33
C TRP A 38 0.53 8.50 4.02
N PHE A 39 1.76 8.88 4.41
CA PHE A 39 2.67 7.99 5.11
C PHE A 39 2.10 7.51 6.45
N LYS A 40 1.45 8.41 7.17
CA LYS A 40 0.82 8.05 8.44
C LYS A 40 -0.26 6.99 8.24
N LYS A 41 -1.12 7.19 7.24
CA LYS A 41 -2.19 6.24 6.93
C LYS A 41 -1.63 4.91 6.43
N ALA A 42 -0.58 4.93 5.62
CA ALA A 42 0.07 3.73 5.13
C ALA A 42 0.68 2.93 6.29
N ARG A 43 1.26 3.61 7.27
CA ARG A 43 1.81 2.95 8.47
C ARG A 43 0.70 2.28 9.28
N GLU A 44 -0.44 2.92 9.40
CA GLU A 44 -1.59 2.37 10.12
C GLU A 44 -2.15 1.11 9.45
N LYS A 45 -1.95 0.96 8.15
CA LYS A 45 -2.32 -0.24 7.41
C LYS A 45 -1.43 -1.45 7.72
N GLY A 46 -0.33 -1.26 8.43
CA GLY A 46 0.56 -2.36 8.79
C GLY A 46 1.91 -2.30 8.10
N GLY A 47 2.47 -1.09 7.95
CA GLY A 47 3.80 -0.91 7.38
C GLY A 47 3.83 -0.70 5.87
N TRP A 48 2.73 -0.28 5.29
CA TRP A 48 2.66 -0.03 3.84
C TRP A 48 3.56 1.12 3.38
N ASP A 49 4.01 1.96 4.32
CA ASP A 49 4.96 3.04 4.03
C ASP A 49 6.39 2.51 3.81
N VAL A 50 6.68 1.30 4.27
CA VAL A 50 7.99 0.66 4.12
C VAL A 50 7.83 -0.78 3.63
N PRO A 51 7.27 -0.97 2.42
CA PRO A 51 6.86 -2.30 1.95
C PRO A 51 8.01 -3.29 1.80
N LYS A 52 9.23 -2.81 1.64
CA LYS A 52 10.39 -3.69 1.46
C LYS A 52 11.08 -4.06 2.77
N TRP A 53 10.62 -3.50 3.89
CA TRP A 53 11.21 -3.82 5.19
C TRP A 53 10.66 -5.15 5.71
N PRO A 54 11.50 -5.98 6.37
CA PRO A 54 11.00 -7.17 7.06
C PRO A 54 10.00 -6.80 8.16
N ALA A 55 9.10 -7.73 8.48
CA ALA A 55 8.08 -7.51 9.51
C ALA A 55 8.70 -7.12 10.86
N LYS A 56 9.85 -7.68 11.18
CA LYS A 56 10.54 -7.39 12.45
C LYS A 56 11.02 -5.95 12.57
N PHE A 57 11.12 -5.23 11.45
CA PHE A 57 11.52 -3.81 11.42
C PHE A 57 10.35 -2.88 11.09
N GLY A 58 9.13 -3.36 11.28
CA GLY A 58 7.94 -2.56 11.04
C GLY A 58 7.38 -2.62 9.63
N GLY A 59 7.95 -3.45 8.76
CA GLY A 59 7.42 -3.67 7.43
C GLY A 59 6.22 -4.62 7.44
N PRO A 60 5.49 -4.73 6.32
CA PRO A 60 4.29 -5.57 6.25
C PRO A 60 4.57 -7.06 6.10
N GLY A 61 5.80 -7.47 5.79
CA GLY A 61 6.12 -8.88 5.61
C GLY A 61 5.43 -9.51 4.42
N TRP A 62 5.26 -8.77 3.36
CA TRP A 62 4.50 -9.23 2.19
C TRP A 62 5.19 -10.36 1.43
N THR A 63 4.35 -11.21 0.79
CA THR A 63 4.81 -12.19 -0.17
C THR A 63 5.27 -11.48 -1.45
N PRO A 64 6.04 -12.15 -2.33
CA PRO A 64 6.39 -11.57 -3.64
C PRO A 64 5.17 -11.16 -4.46
N THR A 65 4.08 -11.93 -4.39
CA THR A 65 2.84 -11.59 -5.10
C THR A 65 2.25 -10.27 -4.57
N GLN A 66 2.26 -10.07 -3.26
CA GLN A 66 1.75 -8.84 -2.66
C GLN A 66 2.61 -7.64 -3.05
N HIS A 67 3.93 -7.79 -3.12
CA HIS A 67 4.81 -6.74 -3.62
C HIS A 67 4.50 -6.38 -5.06
N TYR A 68 4.24 -7.38 -5.89
CA TYR A 68 3.87 -7.17 -7.28
C TYR A 68 2.57 -6.36 -7.40
N ILE A 69 1.57 -6.70 -6.59
CA ILE A 69 0.29 -5.99 -6.57
C ILE A 69 0.48 -4.53 -6.15
N TRP A 70 1.33 -4.29 -5.15
CA TRP A 70 1.58 -2.95 -4.65
C TRP A 70 2.22 -2.04 -5.70
N GLU A 71 3.14 -2.59 -6.47
CA GLU A 71 3.83 -1.86 -7.53
C GLU A 71 2.95 -1.65 -8.76
#